data_0350f1c4514136343b903de6c126184e
#
_entry.id   0350f1c4514136343b903de6c126184e
#
_cell.length_a   1.000
_cell.length_b   1.000
_cell.length_c   1.000
_cell.angle_alpha   90.00
_cell.angle_beta   90.00
_cell.angle_gamma   90.00
#
_symmetry.space_group_name_H-M   'P 1'
#
loop_
_entity.id
_entity.type
_entity.pdbx_description
1 polymer ?
#
loop_
_entity_poly.entity_id
_entity_poly.type
_entity_poly.pdbx_seq_one_letter_code
_entity_poly.pdbx_strand_id
1 'polypeptide(L)'
;MSKPKFILSKKVALEKYKEASDLVDIVSYSSKTNSHVTKILEENTDSMFGVHSIHELDNIKDKSRIMFLCQGWNEEEIDSLVKAGIRFFVVDNPCDLETLKSHLGKNEGISINLFLRLKLKENTLQTEKHFVFGFRSKYINDEIGNLLALPGVKTVGIHFHRKTQNMAEWDLQREIENVIDEATLEKISYMIIGGGLPSVYANTNIRVFQGIFNKIKSLREWLNSKDIKVVSEPGRFISAPAVKLEANIKAVYENNIIVDASVYNSDLDALIVPVNY
;
A
#
# COMPACT_ATOMS: atom_id res chain seq x y z
N MET A 1 6.50 -2.67 39.73
CA MET A 1 5.84 -1.98 38.60
C MET A 1 6.20 -2.71 37.31
N SER A 2 5.23 -2.93 36.41
CA SER A 2 5.48 -3.51 35.10
C SER A 2 6.33 -2.56 34.23
N LYS A 3 7.16 -3.10 33.35
CA LYS A 3 7.86 -2.27 32.37
C LYS A 3 6.88 -1.73 31.33
N PRO A 4 7.14 -0.57 30.71
CA PRO A 4 6.38 -0.10 29.58
C PRO A 4 6.32 -1.17 28.47
N LYS A 5 5.17 -1.30 27.82
CA LYS A 5 4.98 -2.33 26.80
C LYS A 5 3.96 -1.89 25.75
N PHE A 6 4.13 -2.35 24.52
CA PHE A 6 3.09 -2.30 23.53
C PHE A 6 2.13 -3.49 23.70
N ILE A 7 0.84 -3.21 23.59
CA ILE A 7 -0.22 -4.20 23.64
C ILE A 7 -0.89 -4.23 22.27
N LEU A 8 -0.80 -5.37 21.59
CA LEU A 8 -1.45 -5.62 20.30
C LEU A 8 -2.77 -6.37 20.50
N SER A 9 -3.86 -5.82 19.97
CA SER A 9 -5.17 -6.45 19.95
C SER A 9 -5.44 -7.16 18.62
N LYS A 10 -5.38 -8.49 18.61
CA LYS A 10 -5.78 -9.30 17.46
C LYS A 10 -7.19 -8.97 16.98
N LYS A 11 -8.14 -8.83 17.92
CA LYS A 11 -9.54 -8.53 17.61
C LYS A 11 -9.68 -7.22 16.82
N VAL A 12 -9.06 -6.14 17.31
CA VAL A 12 -9.12 -4.83 16.65
C VAL A 12 -8.45 -4.86 15.27
N ALA A 13 -7.32 -5.56 15.14
CA ALA A 13 -6.65 -5.70 13.83
C ALA A 13 -7.59 -6.38 12.80
N LEU A 14 -8.28 -7.44 13.19
CA LEU A 14 -9.21 -8.16 12.31
C LEU A 14 -10.49 -7.34 12.01
N GLU A 15 -11.02 -6.60 12.98
CA GLU A 15 -12.14 -5.67 12.76
C GLU A 15 -11.78 -4.59 11.75
N LYS A 16 -10.58 -3.99 11.86
CA LYS A 16 -10.11 -2.97 10.93
C LYS A 16 -9.75 -3.53 9.55
N TYR A 17 -9.25 -4.75 9.49
CA TYR A 17 -9.11 -5.46 8.22
C TYR A 17 -10.46 -5.62 7.52
N LYS A 18 -11.49 -6.08 8.25
CA LYS A 18 -12.84 -6.24 7.71
C LYS A 18 -13.40 -4.91 7.19
N GLU A 19 -13.26 -3.82 7.95
CA GLU A 19 -13.69 -2.50 7.50
C GLU A 19 -13.00 -2.09 6.18
N ALA A 20 -11.71 -2.39 6.02
CA ALA A 20 -10.99 -2.13 4.76
C ALA A 20 -11.46 -3.04 3.62
N SER A 21 -11.71 -4.33 3.89
CA SER A 21 -12.18 -5.30 2.89
C SER A 21 -13.59 -5.01 2.39
N ASP A 22 -14.43 -4.36 3.20
CA ASP A 22 -15.76 -3.93 2.78
C ASP A 22 -15.73 -2.76 1.75
N LEU A 23 -14.58 -2.12 1.57
CA LEU A 23 -14.40 -0.98 0.66
C LEU A 23 -13.88 -1.36 -0.73
N VAL A 24 -13.08 -2.43 -0.83
CA VAL A 24 -12.34 -2.82 -2.03
C VAL A 24 -12.49 -4.31 -2.33
N ASP A 25 -11.99 -4.79 -3.47
CA ASP A 25 -12.04 -6.21 -3.82
C ASP A 25 -10.92 -7.01 -3.17
N ILE A 26 -9.76 -6.38 -2.97
CA ILE A 26 -8.58 -7.01 -2.37
C ILE A 26 -7.91 -6.02 -1.42
N VAL A 27 -7.61 -6.49 -0.22
CA VAL A 27 -6.74 -5.78 0.73
C VAL A 27 -5.33 -6.35 0.62
N SER A 28 -4.35 -5.49 0.35
CA SER A 28 -2.92 -5.80 0.40
C SER A 28 -2.31 -5.06 1.59
N TYR A 29 -2.27 -5.70 2.76
CA TYR A 29 -1.76 -5.02 3.96
C TYR A 29 -0.30 -4.59 3.77
N SER A 30 0.02 -3.32 4.08
CA SER A 30 1.38 -2.78 3.99
C SER A 30 2.25 -3.33 5.12
N SER A 31 2.98 -4.42 4.86
CA SER A 31 3.68 -5.26 5.85
C SER A 31 4.71 -4.49 6.68
N LYS A 32 5.39 -3.51 6.07
CA LYS A 32 6.35 -2.62 6.74
C LYS A 32 5.78 -1.86 7.94
N THR A 33 4.46 -1.72 8.03
CA THR A 33 3.83 -0.93 9.10
C THR A 33 3.93 -1.65 10.45
N ASN A 34 3.63 -2.95 10.49
CA ASN A 34 3.75 -3.76 11.70
C ASN A 34 3.77 -5.25 11.36
N SER A 35 4.93 -5.90 11.54
CA SER A 35 5.11 -7.33 11.23
C SER A 35 4.29 -8.28 12.10
N HIS A 36 3.92 -7.88 13.31
CA HIS A 36 3.03 -8.69 14.16
C HIS A 36 1.59 -8.68 13.64
N VAL A 37 1.14 -7.54 13.11
CA VAL A 37 -0.16 -7.45 12.43
C VAL A 37 -0.14 -8.27 11.14
N THR A 38 0.97 -8.26 10.37
CA THR A 38 1.16 -9.12 9.19
C THR A 38 0.86 -10.58 9.52
N LYS A 39 1.46 -11.11 10.59
CA LYS A 39 1.25 -12.50 11.03
C LYS A 39 -0.21 -12.79 11.41
N ILE A 40 -0.85 -11.86 12.13
CA ILE A 40 -2.27 -12.00 12.49
C ILE A 40 -3.15 -12.08 11.24
N LEU A 41 -2.93 -11.19 10.26
CA LEU A 41 -3.72 -11.15 9.04
C LEU A 41 -3.46 -12.37 8.15
N GLU A 42 -2.21 -12.81 8.04
CA GLU A 42 -1.86 -14.01 7.27
C GLU A 42 -2.58 -15.26 7.78
N GLU A 43 -2.67 -15.43 9.09
CA GLU A 43 -3.27 -16.61 9.73
C GLU A 43 -4.81 -16.58 9.74
N ASN A 44 -5.44 -15.41 9.62
CA ASN A 44 -6.87 -15.28 9.89
C ASN A 44 -7.69 -14.64 8.76
N THR A 45 -7.05 -14.27 7.65
CA THR A 45 -7.71 -13.56 6.54
C THR A 45 -7.13 -13.99 5.19
N ASP A 46 -7.74 -13.52 4.12
CA ASP A 46 -7.26 -13.66 2.74
C ASP A 46 -6.41 -12.44 2.27
N SER A 47 -5.95 -11.58 3.19
CA SER A 47 -5.14 -10.40 2.85
C SER A 47 -3.95 -10.76 1.96
N MET A 48 -3.75 -10.00 0.90
CA MET A 48 -2.43 -9.88 0.27
C MET A 48 -1.52 -9.01 1.15
N PHE A 49 -0.22 -8.91 0.79
CA PHE A 49 0.77 -8.15 1.56
C PHE A 49 1.63 -7.31 0.63
N GLY A 50 1.57 -5.99 0.79
CA GLY A 50 2.47 -5.06 0.12
C GLY A 50 3.86 -5.09 0.79
N VAL A 51 4.89 -5.43 0.03
CA VAL A 51 6.28 -5.61 0.47
C VAL A 51 7.20 -4.74 -0.36
N HIS A 52 8.15 -4.05 0.26
CA HIS A 52 9.02 -3.07 -0.36
C HIS A 52 10.51 -3.42 -0.28
N SER A 53 10.85 -4.47 0.46
CA SER A 53 12.24 -4.93 0.61
C SER A 53 12.31 -6.45 0.79
N ILE A 54 13.44 -7.03 0.41
CA ILE A 54 13.70 -8.47 0.58
C ILE A 54 13.62 -8.87 2.06
N HIS A 55 14.05 -7.99 2.98
CA HIS A 55 14.02 -8.25 4.42
C HIS A 55 12.60 -8.41 4.99
N GLU A 56 11.59 -7.83 4.36
CA GLU A 56 10.19 -8.00 4.78
C GLU A 56 9.63 -9.38 4.45
N LEU A 57 10.25 -10.10 3.51
CA LEU A 57 9.77 -11.42 3.06
C LEU A 57 9.68 -12.43 4.21
N ASP A 58 10.58 -12.35 5.18
CA ASP A 58 10.61 -13.27 6.33
C ASP A 58 9.39 -13.15 7.24
N ASN A 59 8.66 -12.04 7.14
CA ASN A 59 7.44 -11.82 7.92
C ASN A 59 6.22 -12.56 7.37
N ILE A 60 6.29 -13.12 6.16
CA ILE A 60 5.16 -13.72 5.44
C ILE A 60 5.56 -15.13 5.02
N LYS A 61 4.77 -16.13 5.39
CA LYS A 61 5.03 -17.54 5.07
C LYS A 61 4.61 -17.87 3.63
N ASP A 62 3.40 -17.47 3.27
CA ASP A 62 2.84 -17.69 1.93
C ASP A 62 3.26 -16.58 0.97
N LYS A 63 4.34 -16.81 0.24
CA LYS A 63 4.92 -15.85 -0.71
C LYS A 63 3.99 -15.56 -1.91
N SER A 64 3.03 -16.43 -2.20
CA SER A 64 2.06 -16.21 -3.28
C SER A 64 1.10 -15.05 -3.00
N ARG A 65 0.99 -14.64 -1.72
CA ARG A 65 0.18 -13.51 -1.25
C ARG A 65 0.94 -12.18 -1.24
N ILE A 66 2.15 -12.13 -1.78
CA ILE A 66 2.98 -10.92 -1.79
C ILE A 66 2.77 -10.13 -3.08
N MET A 67 2.51 -8.83 -2.94
CA MET A 67 2.67 -7.80 -3.96
C MET A 67 3.99 -7.08 -3.69
N PHE A 68 5.01 -7.33 -4.53
CA PHE A 68 6.33 -6.76 -4.35
C PHE A 68 6.47 -5.46 -5.12
N LEU A 69 6.71 -4.37 -4.41
CA LEU A 69 6.99 -3.07 -5.00
C LEU A 69 8.50 -2.87 -5.08
N CYS A 70 9.01 -2.90 -6.29
CA CYS A 70 10.43 -2.78 -6.58
C CYS A 70 10.89 -1.33 -6.62
N GLN A 71 12.10 -1.08 -6.13
CA GLN A 71 12.86 0.15 -6.33
C GLN A 71 14.35 -0.20 -6.42
N GLY A 72 14.85 -0.40 -7.65
CA GLY A 72 16.26 -0.71 -7.90
C GLY A 72 16.60 -2.18 -7.61
N TRP A 73 16.27 -3.07 -8.51
CA TRP A 73 16.62 -4.49 -8.43
C TRP A 73 17.56 -4.92 -9.59
N ASN A 74 18.13 -6.10 -9.44
CA ASN A 74 18.88 -6.79 -10.49
C ASN A 74 18.19 -8.11 -10.88
N GLU A 75 18.70 -8.77 -11.94
CA GLU A 75 18.10 -10.02 -12.43
C GLU A 75 18.18 -11.17 -11.39
N GLU A 76 19.22 -11.20 -10.56
CA GLU A 76 19.37 -12.24 -9.51
C GLU A 76 18.33 -12.08 -8.41
N GLU A 77 18.00 -10.86 -8.03
CA GLU A 77 16.94 -10.55 -7.07
C GLU A 77 15.58 -10.93 -7.64
N ILE A 78 15.30 -10.61 -8.91
CA ILE A 78 14.06 -11.00 -9.59
C ILE A 78 13.93 -12.54 -9.60
N ASP A 79 14.99 -13.25 -9.97
CA ASP A 79 15.02 -14.70 -10.00
C ASP A 79 14.71 -15.30 -8.61
N SER A 80 15.31 -14.74 -7.56
CA SER A 80 15.09 -15.15 -6.18
C SER A 80 13.63 -14.93 -5.74
N LEU A 81 13.04 -13.80 -6.09
CA LEU A 81 11.64 -13.48 -5.78
C LEU A 81 10.67 -14.43 -6.51
N VAL A 82 10.93 -14.69 -7.79
CA VAL A 82 10.13 -15.61 -8.61
C VAL A 82 10.23 -17.05 -8.09
N LYS A 83 11.44 -17.52 -7.74
CA LYS A 83 11.69 -18.83 -7.13
C LYS A 83 11.03 -18.97 -5.77
N ALA A 84 10.95 -17.89 -4.99
CA ALA A 84 10.22 -17.88 -3.72
C ALA A 84 8.69 -17.98 -3.89
N GLY A 85 8.16 -17.85 -5.10
CA GLY A 85 6.72 -17.98 -5.37
C GLY A 85 5.99 -16.64 -5.55
N ILE A 86 6.71 -15.51 -5.54
CA ILE A 86 6.10 -14.19 -5.75
C ILE A 86 5.69 -14.04 -7.22
N ARG A 87 4.48 -13.52 -7.45
CA ARG A 87 3.89 -13.38 -8.80
C ARG A 87 3.26 -12.03 -9.08
N PHE A 88 3.28 -11.09 -8.13
CA PHE A 88 2.71 -9.75 -8.27
C PHE A 88 3.82 -8.73 -8.08
N PHE A 89 4.14 -8.00 -9.14
CA PHE A 89 5.26 -7.05 -9.16
C PHE A 89 4.78 -5.64 -9.54
N VAL A 90 5.08 -4.67 -8.70
CA VAL A 90 4.85 -3.24 -8.97
C VAL A 90 6.17 -2.59 -9.32
N VAL A 91 6.24 -1.97 -10.48
CA VAL A 91 7.45 -1.30 -10.99
C VAL A 91 7.18 0.20 -11.13
N ASP A 92 8.12 1.04 -10.70
CA ASP A 92 7.92 2.48 -10.64
C ASP A 92 8.85 3.30 -11.54
N ASN A 93 9.77 2.65 -12.25
CA ASN A 93 10.73 3.33 -13.12
C ASN A 93 11.13 2.49 -14.33
N PRO A 94 11.62 3.12 -15.43
CA PRO A 94 11.98 2.41 -16.66
C PRO A 94 13.14 1.42 -16.49
N CYS A 95 14.13 1.72 -15.65
CA CYS A 95 15.30 0.83 -15.49
C CYS A 95 14.88 -0.52 -14.91
N ASP A 96 14.06 -0.50 -13.85
CA ASP A 96 13.55 -1.72 -13.21
C ASP A 96 12.63 -2.49 -14.15
N LEU A 97 11.84 -1.78 -14.98
CA LEU A 97 10.99 -2.41 -15.98
C LEU A 97 11.80 -3.14 -17.05
N GLU A 98 12.87 -2.53 -17.58
CA GLU A 98 13.72 -3.17 -18.58
C GLU A 98 14.46 -4.38 -17.99
N THR A 99 14.93 -4.30 -16.74
CA THR A 99 15.52 -5.45 -16.04
C THR A 99 14.54 -6.62 -15.94
N LEU A 100 13.28 -6.33 -15.59
CA LEU A 100 12.23 -7.35 -15.53
C LEU A 100 11.93 -7.95 -16.92
N LYS A 101 11.80 -7.13 -17.95
CA LYS A 101 11.60 -7.58 -19.34
C LYS A 101 12.74 -8.50 -19.79
N SER A 102 13.99 -8.11 -19.52
CA SER A 102 15.18 -8.92 -19.83
C SER A 102 15.11 -10.29 -19.13
N HIS A 103 14.76 -10.30 -17.84
CA HIS A 103 14.62 -11.53 -17.07
C HIS A 103 13.52 -12.45 -17.63
N LEU A 104 12.34 -11.91 -17.93
CA LEU A 104 11.24 -12.69 -18.54
C LEU A 104 11.61 -13.26 -19.90
N GLY A 105 12.31 -12.50 -20.72
CA GLY A 105 12.78 -12.96 -22.06
C GLY A 105 13.80 -14.09 -22.02
N LYS A 106 14.55 -14.23 -20.90
CA LYS A 106 15.54 -15.29 -20.69
C LYS A 106 14.97 -16.54 -20.00
N ASN A 107 13.82 -16.44 -19.36
CA ASN A 107 13.27 -17.48 -18.48
C ASN A 107 11.85 -17.86 -18.89
N GLU A 108 11.73 -18.87 -19.74
CA GLU A 108 10.43 -19.39 -20.16
C GLU A 108 9.67 -20.05 -19.00
N GLY A 109 8.34 -20.00 -19.07
CA GLY A 109 7.47 -20.64 -18.09
C GLY A 109 7.17 -19.81 -16.83
N ILE A 110 7.79 -18.64 -16.69
CA ILE A 110 7.42 -17.67 -15.65
C ILE A 110 6.08 -17.03 -16.03
N SER A 111 5.19 -16.85 -15.01
CA SER A 111 3.90 -16.16 -15.20
C SER A 111 3.69 -15.19 -14.06
N ILE A 112 3.65 -13.89 -14.36
CA ILE A 112 3.53 -12.81 -13.39
C ILE A 112 2.36 -11.88 -13.69
N ASN A 113 1.92 -11.15 -12.66
CA ASN A 113 1.04 -10.00 -12.76
C ASN A 113 1.89 -8.74 -12.60
N LEU A 114 1.86 -7.85 -13.59
CA LEU A 114 2.74 -6.68 -13.68
C LEU A 114 1.93 -5.39 -13.50
N PHE A 115 2.36 -4.55 -12.59
CA PHE A 115 1.73 -3.26 -12.32
C PHE A 115 2.71 -2.13 -12.55
N LEU A 116 2.28 -1.12 -13.29
CA LEU A 116 3.03 0.11 -13.43
C LEU A 116 2.55 1.14 -12.42
N ARG A 117 3.47 1.71 -11.66
CA ARG A 117 3.14 2.79 -10.75
C ARG A 117 2.92 4.08 -11.52
N LEU A 118 1.70 4.61 -11.45
CA LEU A 118 1.32 5.88 -12.05
C LEU A 118 1.78 7.05 -11.18
N LYS A 119 2.43 8.02 -11.77
CA LYS A 119 2.73 9.31 -11.17
C LYS A 119 1.48 10.19 -11.24
N LEU A 120 0.71 10.25 -10.16
CA LEU A 120 -0.43 11.15 -10.07
C LEU A 120 0.00 12.63 -10.01
N LYS A 121 -0.91 13.52 -10.38
CA LYS A 121 -0.70 14.99 -10.36
C LYS A 121 0.45 15.46 -11.27
N GLU A 122 0.61 14.88 -12.42
CA GLU A 122 1.63 15.24 -13.41
C GLU A 122 1.59 16.71 -13.83
N ASN A 123 0.41 17.32 -13.80
CA ASN A 123 0.12 18.66 -14.30
C ASN A 123 -0.07 19.68 -13.18
N THR A 124 0.31 19.39 -11.93
CA THR A 124 0.23 20.36 -10.84
C THR A 124 1.49 21.21 -10.73
N LEU A 125 1.31 22.51 -10.50
CA LEU A 125 2.41 23.48 -10.29
C LEU A 125 3.18 23.24 -9.00
N GLN A 126 2.62 22.52 -8.04
CA GLN A 126 3.26 22.15 -6.78
C GLN A 126 3.39 20.62 -6.71
N THR A 127 4.58 20.12 -7.03
CA THR A 127 4.96 18.75 -6.75
C THR A 127 5.57 18.67 -5.36
N GLU A 128 4.93 17.98 -4.43
CA GLU A 128 5.56 17.65 -3.16
C GLU A 128 6.78 16.74 -3.43
N LYS A 129 7.81 16.84 -2.58
CA LYS A 129 9.09 16.13 -2.71
C LYS A 129 8.95 14.62 -2.97
N HIS A 130 7.82 14.02 -2.60
CA HIS A 130 7.55 12.58 -2.71
C HIS A 130 6.83 12.15 -3.99
N PHE A 131 6.48 13.07 -4.91
CA PHE A 131 5.84 12.76 -6.20
C PHE A 131 6.84 12.52 -7.35
N VAL A 132 8.03 12.04 -7.04
CA VAL A 132 9.04 11.71 -8.06
C VAL A 132 8.87 10.32 -8.64
N PHE A 133 8.21 9.43 -7.91
CA PHE A 133 8.08 8.02 -8.26
C PHE A 133 6.94 7.75 -9.23
N GLY A 134 7.16 6.79 -10.11
CA GLY A 134 6.18 6.30 -11.07
C GLY A 134 6.35 6.85 -12.47
N PHE A 135 5.68 6.18 -13.40
CA PHE A 135 5.62 6.54 -14.82
C PHE A 135 4.59 7.65 -15.05
N ARG A 136 4.80 8.45 -16.08
CA ARG A 136 3.78 9.39 -16.56
C ARG A 136 2.63 8.61 -17.21
N SER A 137 1.44 9.17 -17.17
CA SER A 137 0.24 8.56 -17.75
C SER A 137 0.40 8.25 -19.23
N LYS A 138 1.01 9.16 -19.99
CA LYS A 138 1.30 8.93 -21.41
C LYS A 138 2.10 7.64 -21.63
N TYR A 139 3.15 7.40 -20.83
CA TYR A 139 3.95 6.18 -20.94
C TYR A 139 3.10 4.93 -20.67
N ILE A 140 2.24 4.97 -19.64
CA ILE A 140 1.36 3.85 -19.30
C ILE A 140 0.37 3.58 -20.43
N ASN A 141 -0.26 4.62 -20.98
CA ASN A 141 -1.20 4.48 -22.10
C ASN A 141 -0.54 3.90 -23.35
N ASP A 142 0.69 4.33 -23.66
CA ASP A 142 1.42 3.83 -24.82
C ASP A 142 1.92 2.38 -24.64
N GLU A 143 2.32 1.98 -23.41
CA GLU A 143 3.05 0.73 -23.17
C GLU A 143 2.21 -0.42 -22.59
N ILE A 144 1.08 -0.17 -21.93
CA ILE A 144 0.34 -1.21 -21.20
C ILE A 144 -0.05 -2.40 -22.10
N GLY A 145 -0.40 -2.13 -23.35
CA GLY A 145 -0.74 -3.17 -24.32
C GLY A 145 0.46 -4.01 -24.75
N ASN A 146 1.61 -3.38 -24.92
CA ASN A 146 2.87 -4.07 -25.24
C ASN A 146 3.31 -4.96 -24.08
N LEU A 147 3.16 -4.49 -22.84
CA LEU A 147 3.48 -5.25 -21.64
C LEU A 147 2.58 -6.48 -21.48
N LEU A 148 1.29 -6.36 -21.74
CA LEU A 148 0.36 -7.50 -21.71
C LEU A 148 0.69 -8.56 -22.76
N ALA A 149 1.27 -8.17 -23.87
CA ALA A 149 1.69 -9.07 -24.95
C ALA A 149 3.03 -9.78 -24.70
N LEU A 150 3.78 -9.40 -23.63
CA LEU A 150 5.05 -10.01 -23.32
C LEU A 150 4.88 -11.46 -22.83
N PRO A 151 5.73 -12.40 -23.30
CA PRO A 151 5.80 -13.73 -22.70
C PRO A 151 6.04 -13.64 -21.19
N GLY A 152 5.28 -14.41 -20.43
CA GLY A 152 5.40 -14.41 -18.96
C GLY A 152 4.59 -13.34 -18.24
N VAL A 153 3.95 -12.40 -18.92
CA VAL A 153 3.01 -11.46 -18.30
C VAL A 153 1.58 -12.01 -18.44
N LYS A 154 0.97 -12.35 -17.32
CA LYS A 154 -0.39 -12.88 -17.25
C LYS A 154 -1.44 -11.78 -17.26
N THR A 155 -1.24 -10.75 -16.46
CA THR A 155 -2.13 -9.59 -16.35
C THR A 155 -1.30 -8.33 -16.17
N VAL A 156 -1.88 -7.20 -16.55
CA VAL A 156 -1.32 -5.88 -16.27
C VAL A 156 -2.30 -5.07 -15.42
N GLY A 157 -1.76 -4.09 -14.72
CA GLY A 157 -2.57 -3.16 -13.93
C GLY A 157 -1.82 -1.87 -13.63
N ILE A 158 -2.52 -0.98 -12.95
CA ILE A 158 -2.00 0.32 -12.57
C ILE A 158 -1.97 0.41 -11.05
N HIS A 159 -0.86 0.91 -10.51
CA HIS A 159 -0.68 1.21 -9.10
C HIS A 159 -0.49 2.71 -8.93
N PHE A 160 -0.99 3.29 -7.86
CA PHE A 160 -0.60 4.60 -7.40
C PHE A 160 -0.70 4.72 -5.88
N HIS A 161 0.02 5.66 -5.32
CA HIS A 161 -0.09 6.02 -3.91
C HIS A 161 -0.12 7.53 -3.78
N ARG A 162 -1.10 8.07 -3.06
CA ARG A 162 -1.21 9.52 -2.86
C ARG A 162 -0.38 9.98 -1.67
N LYS A 163 -0.96 9.88 -0.51
CA LYS A 163 -0.33 10.27 0.75
C LYS A 163 -0.87 9.46 1.92
N THR A 164 -0.08 9.37 2.95
CA THR A 164 -0.49 8.80 4.22
C THR A 164 -1.51 9.73 4.89
N GLN A 165 -2.50 9.15 5.61
CA GLN A 165 -3.56 9.90 6.29
C GLN A 165 -4.29 10.86 5.34
N ASN A 166 -4.78 10.34 4.23
CA ASN A 166 -5.44 11.14 3.21
C ASN A 166 -6.88 11.48 3.63
N MET A 167 -7.10 12.72 4.03
CA MET A 167 -8.39 13.21 4.54
C MET A 167 -9.29 13.83 3.47
N ALA A 168 -8.80 14.12 2.27
CA ALA A 168 -9.52 14.95 1.29
C ALA A 168 -9.48 14.46 -0.15
N GLU A 169 -8.37 13.84 -0.59
CA GLU A 169 -8.09 13.59 -2.00
C GLU A 169 -8.58 12.20 -2.42
N TRP A 170 -9.89 12.02 -2.50
CA TRP A 170 -10.53 10.75 -2.86
C TRP A 170 -11.45 10.84 -4.09
N ASP A 171 -11.31 11.87 -4.89
CA ASP A 171 -12.01 11.98 -6.19
C ASP A 171 -11.21 11.29 -7.31
N LEU A 172 -10.93 10.01 -7.06
CA LEU A 172 -9.98 9.22 -7.85
C LEU A 172 -10.52 8.88 -9.24
N GLN A 173 -11.82 8.62 -9.37
CA GLN A 173 -12.43 8.30 -10.66
C GLN A 173 -12.14 9.40 -11.68
N ARG A 174 -12.49 10.65 -11.34
CA ARG A 174 -12.27 11.79 -12.23
C ARG A 174 -10.80 11.99 -12.59
N GLU A 175 -9.90 11.72 -11.64
CA GLU A 175 -8.46 11.86 -11.91
C GLU A 175 -7.95 10.77 -12.85
N ILE A 176 -8.42 9.53 -12.68
CA ILE A 176 -8.07 8.41 -13.55
C ILE A 176 -8.62 8.68 -14.97
N GLU A 177 -9.89 9.06 -15.11
CA GLU A 177 -10.51 9.40 -16.38
C GLU A 177 -9.80 10.51 -17.15
N ASN A 178 -9.14 11.44 -16.45
CA ASN A 178 -8.41 12.55 -17.07
C ASN A 178 -7.02 12.16 -17.60
N VAL A 179 -6.44 11.04 -17.16
CA VAL A 179 -5.03 10.71 -17.44
C VAL A 179 -4.84 9.30 -18.04
N ILE A 180 -5.79 8.41 -17.86
CA ILE A 180 -5.75 7.03 -18.38
C ILE A 180 -6.83 6.88 -19.46
N ASP A 181 -6.39 6.49 -20.66
CA ASP A 181 -7.25 6.30 -21.81
C ASP A 181 -8.15 5.08 -21.64
N GLU A 182 -9.35 5.11 -22.23
CA GLU A 182 -10.30 4.00 -22.19
C GLU A 182 -9.67 2.69 -22.71
N ALA A 183 -8.92 2.77 -23.81
CA ALA A 183 -8.19 1.63 -24.38
C ALA A 183 -7.15 1.01 -23.44
N THR A 184 -6.64 1.76 -22.46
CA THR A 184 -5.76 1.28 -21.39
C THR A 184 -6.59 0.62 -20.29
N LEU A 185 -7.74 1.23 -19.91
CA LEU A 185 -8.64 0.65 -18.92
C LEU A 185 -9.17 -0.71 -19.36
N GLU A 186 -9.49 -0.90 -20.65
CA GLU A 186 -9.94 -2.19 -21.21
C GLU A 186 -8.90 -3.32 -21.13
N LYS A 187 -7.62 -3.00 -20.94
CA LYS A 187 -6.51 -3.98 -20.90
C LYS A 187 -6.08 -4.35 -19.50
N ILE A 188 -6.36 -3.52 -18.51
CA ILE A 188 -5.91 -3.78 -17.14
C ILE A 188 -6.90 -4.64 -16.37
N SER A 189 -6.39 -5.48 -15.49
CA SER A 189 -7.20 -6.32 -14.61
C SER A 189 -7.29 -5.79 -13.17
N TYR A 190 -6.40 -4.88 -12.80
CA TYR A 190 -6.30 -4.36 -11.42
C TYR A 190 -5.98 -2.88 -11.40
N MET A 191 -6.59 -2.18 -10.45
CA MET A 191 -6.24 -0.82 -10.06
C MET A 191 -5.86 -0.82 -8.57
N ILE A 192 -4.56 -0.62 -8.27
CA ILE A 192 -4.06 -0.54 -6.90
C ILE A 192 -4.04 0.92 -6.49
N ILE A 193 -4.94 1.30 -5.59
CA ILE A 193 -5.12 2.69 -5.14
C ILE A 193 -4.20 3.08 -3.98
N GLY A 194 -3.28 2.19 -3.63
CA GLY A 194 -2.34 2.39 -2.54
C GLY A 194 -2.97 2.40 -1.16
N GLY A 195 -2.26 2.96 -0.21
CA GLY A 195 -2.73 3.19 1.15
C GLY A 195 -3.35 4.58 1.33
N GLY A 196 -3.24 5.10 2.55
CA GLY A 196 -3.70 6.45 2.87
C GLY A 196 -5.08 6.51 3.49
N LEU A 197 -5.76 5.37 3.69
CA LEU A 197 -6.96 5.31 4.51
C LEU A 197 -6.67 5.95 5.88
N PRO A 198 -7.48 6.94 6.31
CA PRO A 198 -7.20 7.67 7.53
C PRO A 198 -7.48 6.84 8.78
N SER A 199 -6.56 6.90 9.73
CA SER A 199 -6.76 6.39 11.10
C SER A 199 -7.26 7.49 12.02
N VAL A 200 -7.90 7.10 13.11
CA VAL A 200 -8.37 8.05 14.12
C VAL A 200 -7.22 8.40 15.05
N TYR A 201 -6.87 9.68 15.06
CA TYR A 201 -5.97 10.30 16.02
C TYR A 201 -6.69 11.44 16.77
N ALA A 202 -6.08 11.99 17.81
CA ALA A 202 -6.70 13.01 18.64
C ALA A 202 -7.24 14.22 17.85
N ASN A 203 -6.56 14.60 16.77
CA ASN A 203 -6.92 15.73 15.90
C ASN A 203 -7.66 15.32 14.61
N THR A 204 -8.09 14.06 14.48
CA THR A 204 -8.74 13.57 13.26
C THR A 204 -10.22 13.93 13.21
N ASN A 205 -10.65 14.59 12.14
CA ASN A 205 -12.07 14.82 11.90
C ASN A 205 -12.76 13.55 11.37
N ILE A 206 -13.33 12.75 12.24
CA ILE A 206 -14.00 11.47 11.90
C ILE A 206 -15.24 11.63 11.01
N ARG A 207 -15.84 12.84 10.97
CA ARG A 207 -17.07 13.08 10.18
C ARG A 207 -16.87 12.91 8.68
N VAL A 208 -15.62 13.04 8.20
CA VAL A 208 -15.30 12.89 6.77
C VAL A 208 -15.15 11.43 6.35
N PHE A 209 -14.99 10.48 7.28
CA PHE A 209 -14.70 9.07 6.96
C PHE A 209 -15.77 8.43 6.10
N GLN A 210 -17.04 8.64 6.45
CA GLN A 210 -18.15 8.08 5.67
C GLN A 210 -18.13 8.59 4.22
N GLY A 211 -17.81 9.87 4.02
CA GLY A 211 -17.65 10.46 2.69
C GLY A 211 -16.50 9.82 1.91
N ILE A 212 -15.37 9.56 2.57
CA ILE A 212 -14.22 8.87 2.00
C ILE A 212 -14.60 7.45 1.58
N PHE A 213 -15.23 6.69 2.48
CA PHE A 213 -15.61 5.31 2.21
C PHE A 213 -16.63 5.20 1.07
N ASN A 214 -17.59 6.12 0.99
CA ASN A 214 -18.54 6.17 -0.12
C ASN A 214 -17.82 6.42 -1.45
N LYS A 215 -16.85 7.34 -1.51
CA LYS A 215 -16.06 7.61 -2.73
C LYS A 215 -15.24 6.39 -3.17
N ILE A 216 -14.66 5.64 -2.24
CA ILE A 216 -13.91 4.42 -2.56
C ILE A 216 -14.86 3.34 -3.10
N LYS A 217 -16.05 3.17 -2.50
CA LYS A 217 -17.06 2.23 -2.98
C LYS A 217 -17.56 2.59 -4.38
N SER A 218 -17.84 3.87 -4.64
CA SER A 218 -18.24 4.33 -5.97
C SER A 218 -17.13 4.12 -7.02
N LEU A 219 -15.87 4.36 -6.65
CA LEU A 219 -14.73 4.04 -7.51
C LEU A 219 -14.67 2.54 -7.82
N ARG A 220 -14.84 1.70 -6.81
CA ARG A 220 -14.87 0.23 -6.97
C ARG A 220 -15.99 -0.20 -7.91
N GLU A 221 -17.21 0.31 -7.72
CA GLU A 221 -18.36 0.00 -8.58
C GLU A 221 -18.09 0.38 -10.03
N TRP A 222 -17.52 1.57 -10.26
CA TRP A 222 -17.14 2.03 -11.60
C TRP A 222 -16.06 1.16 -12.23
N LEU A 223 -14.98 0.81 -11.51
CA LEU A 223 -13.91 -0.04 -12.04
C LEU A 223 -14.39 -1.48 -12.26
N ASN A 224 -15.22 -2.01 -11.37
CA ASN A 224 -15.79 -3.35 -11.51
C ASN A 224 -16.75 -3.44 -12.72
N SER A 225 -17.43 -2.34 -13.11
CA SER A 225 -18.21 -2.31 -14.35
C SER A 225 -17.37 -2.46 -15.62
N LYS A 226 -16.04 -2.36 -15.51
CA LYS A 226 -15.03 -2.55 -16.54
C LYS A 226 -14.17 -3.83 -16.30
N ASP A 227 -14.62 -4.73 -15.44
CA ASP A 227 -13.90 -5.95 -15.04
C ASP A 227 -12.53 -5.69 -14.36
N ILE A 228 -12.33 -4.50 -13.80
CA ILE A 228 -11.11 -4.11 -13.09
C ILE A 228 -11.31 -4.26 -11.58
N LYS A 229 -10.48 -5.07 -10.92
CA LYS A 229 -10.49 -5.24 -9.46
C LYS A 229 -9.75 -4.10 -8.77
N VAL A 230 -10.32 -3.58 -7.68
CA VAL A 230 -9.70 -2.55 -6.86
C VAL A 230 -8.93 -3.17 -5.71
N VAL A 231 -7.67 -2.77 -5.58
CA VAL A 231 -6.78 -3.18 -4.49
C VAL A 231 -6.43 -1.96 -3.64
N SER A 232 -6.53 -2.08 -2.31
CA SER A 232 -6.03 -1.05 -1.38
C SER A 232 -4.89 -1.59 -0.53
N GLU A 233 -3.96 -0.70 -0.14
CA GLU A 233 -2.76 -1.04 0.64
C GLU A 233 -2.77 -0.37 2.03
N PRO A 234 -3.77 -0.66 2.89
CA PRO A 234 -3.84 -0.06 4.21
C PRO A 234 -2.69 -0.56 5.09
N GLY A 235 -1.99 0.36 5.72
CA GLY A 235 -1.02 0.06 6.78
C GLY A 235 -1.57 0.51 8.13
N ARG A 236 -1.38 1.80 8.44
CA ARG A 236 -1.76 2.38 9.74
C ARG A 236 -3.26 2.35 10.02
N PHE A 237 -4.13 2.36 9.03
CA PHE A 237 -5.57 2.22 9.21
C PHE A 237 -5.92 0.95 10.00
N ILE A 238 -5.18 -0.15 9.75
CA ILE A 238 -5.37 -1.43 10.45
C ILE A 238 -4.54 -1.49 11.72
N SER A 239 -3.27 -1.09 11.65
CA SER A 239 -2.32 -1.34 12.74
C SER A 239 -2.37 -0.30 13.86
N ALA A 240 -2.62 0.99 13.57
CA ALA A 240 -2.58 2.03 14.59
C ALA A 240 -3.64 1.84 15.68
N PRO A 241 -4.93 1.59 15.37
CA PRO A 241 -5.92 1.35 16.43
C PRO A 241 -5.74 0.01 17.16
N ALA A 242 -5.00 -0.94 16.55
CA ALA A 242 -4.76 -2.26 17.14
C ALA A 242 -3.65 -2.28 18.18
N VAL A 243 -2.81 -1.23 18.28
CA VAL A 243 -1.67 -1.18 19.20
C VAL A 243 -1.84 -0.04 20.19
N LYS A 244 -1.57 -0.31 21.45
CA LYS A 244 -1.56 0.67 22.55
C LYS A 244 -0.24 0.61 23.29
N LEU A 245 0.28 1.76 23.68
CA LEU A 245 1.38 1.85 24.65
C LEU A 245 0.79 1.89 26.07
N GLU A 246 1.25 0.98 26.93
CA GLU A 246 1.00 0.99 28.36
C GLU A 246 2.29 1.44 29.06
N ALA A 247 2.22 2.53 29.81
CA ALA A 247 3.33 3.10 30.55
C ALA A 247 2.90 3.44 31.98
N ASN A 248 3.89 3.54 32.89
CA ASN A 248 3.62 3.93 34.28
C ASN A 248 3.83 5.43 34.45
N ILE A 249 2.95 6.08 35.20
CA ILE A 249 3.14 7.46 35.62
C ILE A 249 4.20 7.49 36.74
N LYS A 250 5.25 8.28 36.53
CA LYS A 250 6.33 8.48 37.49
C LYS A 250 6.16 9.72 38.36
N ALA A 251 5.62 10.78 37.76
CA ALA A 251 5.31 12.01 38.48
C ALA A 251 4.17 12.77 37.77
N VAL A 252 3.45 13.54 38.57
CA VAL A 252 2.47 14.52 38.10
C VAL A 252 2.75 15.83 38.82
N TYR A 253 2.94 16.92 38.09
CA TYR A 253 3.11 18.24 38.66
C TYR A 253 2.57 19.30 37.69
N GLU A 254 1.90 20.29 38.22
CA GLU A 254 1.20 21.27 37.39
C GLU A 254 0.30 20.59 36.33
N ASN A 255 0.53 20.89 35.06
CA ASN A 255 -0.15 20.28 33.92
C ASN A 255 0.71 19.21 33.20
N ASN A 256 1.73 18.66 33.87
CA ASN A 256 2.69 17.72 33.29
C ASN A 256 2.52 16.34 33.89
N ILE A 257 2.62 15.32 33.03
CA ILE A 257 2.69 13.90 33.41
C ILE A 257 4.02 13.35 32.91
N ILE A 258 4.84 12.82 33.82
CA ILE A 258 6.06 12.10 33.47
C ILE A 258 5.76 10.60 33.47
N VAL A 259 6.07 9.93 32.37
CA VAL A 259 5.91 8.49 32.19
C VAL A 259 7.29 7.80 32.04
N ASP A 260 7.34 6.48 32.25
CA ASP A 260 8.56 5.68 32.11
C ASP A 260 8.82 5.16 30.68
N ALA A 261 8.20 5.80 29.69
CA ALA A 261 8.43 5.58 28.27
C ALA A 261 9.10 6.82 27.65
N SER A 262 9.97 6.61 26.67
CA SER A 262 10.64 7.68 25.94
C SER A 262 10.09 7.78 24.52
N VAL A 263 9.94 9.00 24.00
CA VAL A 263 9.57 9.25 22.60
C VAL A 263 10.52 8.55 21.62
N TYR A 264 11.81 8.41 21.96
CA TYR A 264 12.81 7.75 21.12
C TYR A 264 12.55 6.25 20.89
N ASN A 265 11.88 5.57 21.80
CA ASN A 265 11.59 4.13 21.69
C ASN A 265 10.09 3.79 21.62
N SER A 266 9.23 4.79 21.70
CA SER A 266 7.78 4.55 21.68
C SER A 266 7.02 5.36 20.64
N ASP A 267 7.52 6.51 20.19
CA ASP A 267 6.86 7.38 19.22
C ASP A 267 7.87 8.26 18.47
N LEU A 268 8.77 7.62 17.74
CA LEU A 268 9.81 8.33 16.98
C LEU A 268 9.22 9.27 15.91
N ASP A 269 8.06 8.93 15.36
CA ASP A 269 7.36 9.76 14.37
C ASP A 269 7.03 11.17 14.92
N ALA A 270 6.78 11.31 16.21
CA ALA A 270 6.53 12.59 16.85
C ALA A 270 7.74 13.55 16.81
N LEU A 271 8.96 13.02 16.65
CA LEU A 271 10.17 13.82 16.47
C LEU A 271 10.36 14.29 15.01
N ILE A 272 9.87 13.47 14.05
CA ILE A 272 10.04 13.73 12.62
C ILE A 272 8.90 14.62 12.09
N VAL A 273 7.68 14.34 12.55
CA VAL A 273 6.48 15.09 12.22
C VAL A 273 5.87 15.58 13.54
N PRO A 274 6.28 16.73 14.05
CA PRO A 274 5.76 17.26 15.31
C PRO A 274 4.25 17.46 15.20
N VAL A 275 3.49 16.71 15.98
CA VAL A 275 2.05 16.87 16.15
C VAL A 275 1.78 17.41 17.56
N ASN A 276 0.96 18.43 17.66
CA ASN A 276 0.47 18.87 18.96
C ASN A 276 -0.54 17.83 19.47
N TYR A 277 -0.19 17.13 20.52
CA TYR A 277 -1.04 16.19 21.24
C TYR A 277 -1.98 16.94 22.19
#